data_fcbc41e31f1601345abd1cd4744bb343
#
_entry.id   fcbc41e31f1601345abd1cd4744bb343
#
_cell.length_a   1.000
_cell.length_b   1.000
_cell.length_c   1.000
_cell.angle_alpha   90.00
_cell.angle_beta   90.00
_cell.angle_gamma   90.00
#
_symmetry.space_group_name_H-M   'P 1'
#
loop_
_entity.id
_entity.type
_entity.pdbx_description
1 polymer ?
#
loop_
_entity_poly.entity_id
_entity_poly.type
_entity_poly.pdbx_seq_one_letter_code
_entity_poly.pdbx_strand_id
1 'polypeptide(L)'
;MNSDRDFYLVFLLIDMRHAPSADDLQMIDYLIETERPFVIVLTKADKLKKSERISRMEKFAEEIPHFDEIHTVPFSSQTFEGVEELRKIIDDISSQDNDE
;
A
#
# COMPACT_ATOMS: atom_id res chain seq x y z
N MET A 1 11.39 -25.65 -4.50
CA MET A 1 11.06 -25.07 -4.36
C MET A 1 10.31 -24.76 -4.34
N ASN A 2 10.13 -24.82 -4.07
CA ASN A 2 9.25 -24.47 -4.28
C ASN A 2 8.95 -23.25 -4.55
N SER A 3 9.03 -22.94 -5.49
CA SER A 3 8.81 -21.64 -5.98
C SER A 3 7.42 -21.21 -5.89
N ASP A 4 6.61 -22.07 -5.81
CA ASP A 4 5.28 -21.70 -5.60
C ASP A 4 5.08 -21.13 -4.25
N ARG A 5 6.13 -21.08 -3.47
CA ARG A 5 6.00 -20.42 -2.24
C ARG A 5 6.37 -19.04 -2.30
N ASP A 6 6.53 -18.48 -3.43
CA ASP A 6 6.87 -17.11 -3.55
C ASP A 6 5.68 -16.27 -3.40
N PHE A 7 5.02 -16.43 -2.34
CA PHE A 7 4.01 -15.56 -2.03
C PHE A 7 4.55 -14.52 -1.20
N TYR A 8 4.94 -13.38 -1.66
CA TYR A 8 5.32 -12.29 -0.79
C TYR A 8 4.55 -11.09 -1.20
N LEU A 9 4.27 -10.27 -0.23
CA LEU A 9 3.50 -9.05 -0.44
C LEU A 9 4.47 -7.89 -0.47
N VAL A 10 4.31 -7.03 -1.44
CA VAL A 10 5.15 -5.85 -1.57
C VAL A 10 4.44 -4.69 -0.90
N PHE A 11 5.17 -3.97 -0.04
CA PHE A 11 4.64 -2.74 0.54
C PHE A 11 5.31 -1.58 -0.18
N LEU A 12 4.52 -0.79 -0.88
CA LEU A 12 5.04 0.36 -1.59
C LEU A 12 4.73 1.61 -0.77
N LEU A 13 5.77 2.29 -0.32
CA LEU A 13 5.60 3.45 0.54
C LEU A 13 5.52 4.72 -0.28
N ILE A 14 4.45 5.47 -0.10
CA ILE A 14 4.25 6.73 -0.79
C ILE A 14 3.88 7.79 0.24
N ASP A 15 4.55 8.94 0.18
CA ASP A 15 4.24 10.04 1.08
C ASP A 15 2.87 10.59 0.71
N MET A 16 1.94 10.54 1.68
CA MET A 16 0.57 10.92 1.40
C MET A 16 0.41 12.40 1.04
N ARG A 17 1.38 13.21 1.41
CA ARG A 17 1.27 14.66 1.16
C ARG A 17 1.51 15.04 -0.29
N HIS A 18 2.08 14.16 -1.08
CA HIS A 18 2.51 14.50 -2.43
C HIS A 18 1.96 13.53 -3.45
N ALA A 19 2.00 13.93 -4.70
CA ALA A 19 1.65 13.03 -5.79
C ALA A 19 2.72 11.95 -5.89
N PRO A 20 2.35 10.76 -6.40
CA PRO A 20 3.36 9.72 -6.58
C PRO A 20 4.38 10.17 -7.62
N SER A 21 5.62 9.76 -7.40
CA SER A 21 6.68 10.10 -8.34
C SER A 21 6.57 9.21 -9.57
N ALA A 22 7.36 9.56 -10.59
CA ALA A 22 7.40 8.73 -11.79
C ALA A 22 7.87 7.32 -11.45
N ASP A 23 8.83 7.21 -10.53
CA ASP A 23 9.33 5.91 -10.11
C ASP A 23 8.23 5.12 -9.41
N ASP A 24 7.44 5.79 -8.59
CA ASP A 24 6.33 5.12 -7.91
C ASP A 24 5.33 4.58 -8.92
N LEU A 25 5.00 5.37 -9.91
CA LEU A 25 4.03 4.95 -10.91
C LEU A 25 4.57 3.79 -11.75
N GLN A 26 5.85 3.83 -12.04
CA GLN A 26 6.49 2.76 -12.77
C GLN A 26 6.41 1.45 -11.99
N MET A 27 6.68 1.53 -10.69
CA MET A 27 6.63 0.35 -9.86
C MET A 27 5.20 -0.20 -9.76
N ILE A 28 4.23 0.69 -9.65
CA ILE A 28 2.83 0.25 -9.60
C ILE A 28 2.46 -0.47 -10.89
N ASP A 29 2.84 0.08 -12.03
CA ASP A 29 2.58 -0.56 -13.31
C ASP A 29 3.21 -1.93 -13.38
N TYR A 30 4.45 -2.03 -12.93
CA TYR A 30 5.15 -3.30 -12.94
C TYR A 30 4.45 -4.33 -12.07
N LEU A 31 4.01 -3.92 -10.89
CA LEU A 31 3.34 -4.84 -9.97
C LEU A 31 2.00 -5.29 -10.52
N ILE A 32 1.28 -4.39 -11.17
CA ILE A 32 0.02 -4.75 -11.79
C ILE A 32 0.24 -5.71 -12.95
N GLU A 33 1.20 -5.42 -13.79
CA GLU A 33 1.47 -6.24 -14.96
C GLU A 33 1.91 -7.64 -14.59
N THR A 34 2.70 -7.75 -13.54
CA THR A 34 3.19 -9.06 -13.12
C THR A 34 2.22 -9.74 -12.16
N GLU A 35 1.10 -9.09 -11.87
CA GLU A 35 0.06 -9.63 -11.01
C GLU A 35 0.59 -10.01 -9.63
N ARG A 36 1.51 -9.23 -9.13
CA ARG A 36 2.03 -9.46 -7.79
C ARG A 36 1.19 -8.74 -6.77
N PRO A 37 0.91 -9.35 -5.63
CA PRO A 37 0.14 -8.68 -4.60
C PRO A 37 0.96 -7.56 -3.97
N PHE A 38 0.33 -6.41 -3.77
CA PHE A 38 1.02 -5.30 -3.14
C PHE A 38 0.01 -4.41 -2.43
N VAL A 39 0.54 -3.66 -1.46
CA VAL A 39 -0.26 -2.71 -0.69
C VAL A 39 0.47 -1.38 -0.74
N ILE A 40 -0.26 -0.32 -0.96
CA ILE A 40 0.32 1.02 -0.92
C ILE A 40 0.18 1.55 0.50
N VAL A 41 1.30 1.90 1.12
CA VAL A 41 1.31 2.48 2.45
C VAL A 41 1.50 3.97 2.30
N LEU A 42 0.47 4.74 2.65
CA LEU A 42 0.52 6.19 2.51
C LEU A 42 1.09 6.78 3.79
N THR A 43 2.38 7.08 3.76
CA THR A 43 3.10 7.53 4.94
C THR A 43 2.81 8.98 5.25
N LYS A 44 3.16 9.39 6.46
CA LYS A 44 3.00 10.79 6.90
C LYS A 44 1.54 11.23 6.95
N ALA A 45 0.65 10.27 7.19
CA ALA A 45 -0.77 10.60 7.21
C ALA A 45 -1.12 11.59 8.31
N ASP A 46 -0.33 11.62 9.40
CA ASP A 46 -0.57 12.53 10.50
C ASP A 46 -0.31 13.98 10.13
N LYS A 47 0.37 14.22 9.02
CA LYS A 47 0.66 15.59 8.58
C LYS A 47 -0.50 16.23 7.84
N LEU A 48 -1.56 15.47 7.56
CA LEU A 48 -2.70 15.98 6.81
C LEU A 48 -3.93 16.05 7.67
N LYS A 49 -4.68 17.12 7.54
CA LYS A 49 -5.99 17.24 8.17
C LYS A 49 -6.97 16.37 7.42
N LYS A 50 -8.12 16.13 8.05
CA LYS A 50 -9.10 15.24 7.46
C LYS A 50 -9.51 15.67 6.06
N SER A 51 -9.76 16.94 5.86
CA SER A 51 -10.16 17.42 4.54
C SER A 51 -9.05 17.27 3.53
N GLU A 52 -7.81 17.44 3.97
CA GLU A 52 -6.67 17.27 3.08
C GLU A 52 -6.48 15.82 2.69
N ARG A 53 -6.75 14.90 3.61
CA ARG A 53 -6.67 13.48 3.31
C ARG A 53 -7.68 13.10 2.24
N ILE A 54 -8.91 13.58 2.39
CA ILE A 54 -9.95 13.28 1.42
C ILE A 54 -9.55 13.79 0.04
N SER A 55 -9.03 15.02 0.00
CA SER A 55 -8.61 15.61 -1.25
C SER A 55 -7.47 14.81 -1.89
N ARG A 56 -6.51 14.40 -1.08
CA ARG A 56 -5.39 13.62 -1.59
C ARG A 56 -5.84 12.26 -2.11
N MET A 57 -6.76 11.62 -1.40
CA MET A 57 -7.25 10.32 -1.86
C MET A 57 -7.96 10.44 -3.20
N GLU A 58 -8.71 11.52 -3.39
CA GLU A 58 -9.36 11.74 -4.67
C GLU A 58 -8.34 11.94 -5.79
N LYS A 59 -7.26 12.64 -5.49
CA LYS A 59 -6.22 12.85 -6.48
C LYS A 59 -5.46 11.57 -6.78
N PHE A 60 -5.21 10.77 -5.75
CA PHE A 60 -4.55 9.48 -5.99
C PHE A 60 -5.40 8.60 -6.91
N ALA A 61 -6.72 8.69 -6.77
CA ALA A 61 -7.59 7.90 -7.64
C ALA A 61 -7.45 8.30 -9.10
N GLU A 62 -7.08 9.55 -9.34
CA GLU A 62 -6.85 10.00 -10.71
C GLU A 62 -5.44 9.72 -11.17
N GLU A 63 -4.49 9.78 -10.25
CA GLU A 63 -3.07 9.65 -10.60
C GLU A 63 -2.60 8.21 -10.71
N ILE A 64 -3.22 7.31 -9.96
CA ILE A 64 -2.77 5.93 -9.89
C ILE A 64 -3.78 5.04 -10.59
N PRO A 65 -3.34 4.27 -11.60
CA PRO A 65 -4.28 3.40 -12.32
C PRO A 65 -4.82 2.31 -11.39
N HIS A 66 -6.10 2.03 -11.52
CA HIS A 66 -6.78 0.98 -10.74
C HIS A 66 -6.70 1.22 -9.25
N PHE A 67 -6.65 2.50 -8.85
CA PHE A 67 -6.45 2.84 -7.44
C PHE A 67 -7.53 2.23 -6.55
N ASP A 68 -8.77 2.20 -7.01
CA ASP A 68 -9.86 1.67 -6.20
C ASP A 68 -9.77 0.17 -6.01
N GLU A 69 -8.95 -0.51 -6.79
CA GLU A 69 -8.75 -1.95 -6.63
C GLU A 69 -7.50 -2.25 -5.82
N ILE A 70 -6.72 -1.25 -5.48
CA ILE A 70 -5.49 -1.44 -4.75
C ILE A 70 -5.73 -1.17 -3.27
N HIS A 71 -5.24 -2.07 -2.43
CA HIS A 71 -5.37 -1.86 -0.99
C HIS A 71 -4.41 -0.77 -0.56
N THR A 72 -4.92 0.27 0.07
CA THR A 72 -4.09 1.36 0.56
C THR A 72 -4.30 1.53 2.06
N VAL A 73 -3.22 1.85 2.78
CA VAL A 73 -3.25 2.00 4.22
C VAL A 73 -2.60 3.31 4.60
N PRO A 74 -3.37 4.26 5.12
CA PRO A 74 -2.76 5.48 5.67
C PRO A 74 -1.94 5.10 6.90
N PHE A 75 -0.76 5.63 7.01
CA PHE A 75 0.18 5.22 8.02
C PHE A 75 0.90 6.41 8.64
N SER A 76 1.13 6.36 9.94
CA SER A 76 1.90 7.38 10.64
C SER A 76 2.73 6.73 11.71
N SER A 77 4.04 6.98 11.68
CA SER A 77 4.91 6.50 12.75
C SER A 77 4.78 7.37 14.00
N GLN A 78 4.14 8.53 13.88
CA GLN A 78 3.95 9.41 15.04
C GLN A 78 2.74 9.01 15.87
N THR A 79 1.65 8.65 15.22
CA THR A 79 0.43 8.29 15.91
C THR A 79 0.16 6.81 15.87
N PHE A 80 0.97 6.06 15.14
CA PHE A 80 0.83 4.61 14.95
C PHE A 80 -0.44 4.25 14.18
N GLU A 81 -0.98 5.22 13.45
CA GLU A 81 -2.11 4.95 12.58
C GLU A 81 -1.68 3.95 11.50
N GLY A 82 -2.53 2.95 11.24
CA GLY A 82 -2.27 1.96 10.21
C GLY A 82 -1.41 0.79 10.66
N VAL A 83 -0.81 0.87 11.85
CA VAL A 83 0.07 -0.20 12.31
C VAL A 83 -0.71 -1.50 12.46
N GLU A 84 -1.89 -1.42 13.05
CA GLU A 84 -2.67 -2.62 13.26
C GLU A 84 -3.15 -3.23 11.97
N GLU A 85 -3.52 -2.40 11.03
CA GLU A 85 -3.96 -2.90 9.75
C GLU A 85 -2.84 -3.61 9.02
N LEU A 86 -1.64 -3.04 9.05
CA LEU A 86 -0.49 -3.69 8.43
C LEU A 86 -0.16 -4.99 9.14
N ARG A 87 -0.29 -5.02 10.46
CA ARG A 87 -0.07 -6.24 11.21
C ARG A 87 -1.03 -7.34 10.80
N LYS A 88 -2.29 -6.99 10.61
CA LYS A 88 -3.27 -7.96 10.19
C LYS A 88 -2.94 -8.53 8.83
N ILE A 89 -2.48 -7.69 7.93
CA ILE A 89 -2.11 -8.14 6.61
C ILE A 89 -0.96 -9.12 6.69
N ILE A 90 0.04 -8.79 7.50
CA ILE A 90 1.20 -9.67 7.67
C ILE A 90 0.79 -10.97 8.33
N ASP A 91 -0.07 -10.89 9.32
CA ASP A 91 -0.53 -12.09 10.02
C ASP A 91 -1.30 -13.01 9.09
N ASP A 92 -2.11 -12.46 8.23
CA ASP A 92 -2.86 -13.27 7.29
C ASP A 92 -1.94 -14.04 6.37
N ILE A 93 -0.90 -13.39 5.89
CA ILE A 93 0.05 -14.05 5.03
C ILE A 93 0.79 -15.13 5.78
N SER A 94 1.21 -14.83 7.00
CA SER A 94 1.90 -15.80 7.82
C SER A 94 1.03 -16.99 8.14
N SER A 95 -0.23 -16.73 8.40
CA SER A 95 -1.16 -17.82 8.70
C SER A 95 -1.32 -18.74 7.50
N GLN A 96 -1.42 -18.17 6.33
CA GLN A 96 -1.52 -18.97 5.14
C GLN A 96 -0.30 -19.83 4.96
N ASP A 97 0.85 -19.28 5.29
CA ASP A 97 2.07 -19.99 5.17
C ASP A 97 2.14 -21.13 6.13
N ASN A 98 1.66 -20.93 7.31
CA ASN A 98 1.72 -21.92 8.33
C ASN A 98 0.73 -23.00 8.20
N ASP A 99 -0.10 -22.87 7.26
CA ASP A 99 -1.16 -23.76 7.17
C ASP A 99 -0.77 -25.00 6.53
N GLU A 100 0.24 -25.48 6.64
CA GLU A 100 0.59 -26.60 6.04
C GLU A 100 0.82 -27.69 6.77
#